data_8f1b26ee9670d296db83b3fcd8c41f13
#
_entry.id   8f1b26ee9670d296db83b3fcd8c41f13
#
_cell.length_a   1.000
_cell.length_b   1.000
_cell.length_c   1.000
_cell.angle_alpha   90.00
_cell.angle_beta   90.00
_cell.angle_gamma   90.00
#
_symmetry.space_group_name_H-M   'P 1'
#
loop_
_entity.id
_entity.type
_entity.pdbx_description
1 polymer ?
#
loop_
_entity_poly.entity_id
_entity_poly.type
_entity_poly.pdbx_seq_one_letter_code
_entity_poly.pdbx_strand_id
1 'polypeptide(L)'
;MSAMPYDMPGDPELAYAFEAAAADRNDTWVTATGDPHLPVHYPTVNLLGFLQGDERWVSMGVCQTAEPYDFLLAGQLLAEAVAGLDRRVVILASGGLSHRFWPLRQFRDHEAADPDLHIRTPEAAAADRAVLAWMAAGDHAAIIDFVPDYARHAPEGYFGHYLVMAGALGGRACTARGVQFGQYESVSGTGQAHVWFDL
;
A
#
# COMPACT_ATOMS: atom_id res chain seq x y z
N MET A 1 14.02 -18.70 8.37
CA MET A 1 12.58 -18.36 8.33
C MET A 1 11.81 -19.67 8.34
N SER A 2 10.91 -19.87 9.30
CA SER A 2 9.97 -20.98 9.25
C SER A 2 9.04 -20.78 8.05
N ALA A 3 8.82 -21.84 7.27
CA ALA A 3 7.83 -21.80 6.20
C ALA A 3 6.46 -21.53 6.83
N MET A 4 5.80 -20.46 6.39
CA MET A 4 4.44 -20.14 6.77
C MET A 4 3.53 -20.73 5.69
N PRO A 5 2.81 -21.83 5.96
CA PRO A 5 1.90 -22.39 4.99
C PRO A 5 0.74 -21.41 4.78
N TYR A 6 0.34 -21.24 3.54
CA TYR A 6 -0.87 -20.51 3.18
C TYR A 6 -1.63 -21.26 2.09
N ASP A 7 -2.95 -21.20 2.14
CA ASP A 7 -3.84 -21.66 1.09
C ASP A 7 -4.76 -20.48 0.76
N MET A 8 -4.59 -19.94 -0.42
CA MET A 8 -5.19 -18.69 -0.83
C MET A 8 -5.72 -18.83 -2.25
N PRO A 9 -7.05 -18.93 -2.43
CA PRO A 9 -7.62 -18.97 -3.76
C PRO A 9 -7.33 -17.63 -4.48
N GLY A 10 -6.73 -17.70 -5.66
CA GLY A 10 -6.52 -16.55 -6.51
C GLY A 10 -7.79 -16.14 -7.25
N ASP A 11 -7.83 -14.90 -7.78
CA ASP A 11 -8.83 -14.45 -8.75
C ASP A 11 -8.15 -14.18 -10.11
N PRO A 12 -7.97 -15.21 -10.96
CA PRO A 12 -7.33 -15.05 -12.26
C PRO A 12 -8.16 -14.17 -13.21
N GLU A 13 -9.48 -14.15 -13.07
CA GLU A 13 -10.36 -13.30 -13.90
C GLU A 13 -10.06 -11.82 -13.64
N LEU A 14 -9.95 -11.40 -12.39
CA LEU A 14 -9.57 -10.04 -12.04
C LEU A 14 -8.12 -9.72 -12.47
N ALA A 15 -7.19 -10.65 -12.25
CA ALA A 15 -5.78 -10.42 -12.60
C ALA A 15 -5.60 -10.22 -14.11
N TYR A 16 -6.22 -11.05 -14.96
CA TYR A 16 -6.16 -10.90 -16.41
C TYR A 16 -6.99 -9.73 -16.94
N ALA A 17 -8.10 -9.37 -16.29
CA ALA A 17 -8.83 -8.15 -16.65
C ALA A 17 -7.98 -6.90 -16.40
N PHE A 18 -7.20 -6.87 -15.31
CA PHE A 18 -6.28 -5.80 -15.02
C PHE A 18 -5.13 -5.73 -16.04
N GLU A 19 -4.53 -6.85 -16.44
CA GLU A 19 -3.55 -6.91 -17.53
C GLU A 19 -4.15 -6.40 -18.84
N ALA A 20 -5.37 -6.83 -19.19
CA ALA A 20 -6.08 -6.41 -20.40
C ALA A 20 -6.37 -4.91 -20.44
N ALA A 21 -6.68 -4.28 -19.29
CA ALA A 21 -6.89 -2.83 -19.20
C ALA A 21 -5.62 -2.02 -19.57
N ALA A 22 -4.44 -2.63 -19.44
CA ALA A 22 -3.17 -2.00 -19.81
C ALA A 22 -2.68 -2.39 -21.22
N ALA A 23 -3.28 -3.37 -21.90
CA ALA A 23 -2.71 -4.03 -23.07
C ALA A 23 -2.45 -3.11 -24.28
N ASP A 24 -3.34 -2.11 -24.50
CA ASP A 24 -3.24 -1.18 -25.64
C ASP A 24 -2.49 0.10 -25.28
N ARG A 25 -1.88 0.16 -24.10
CA ARG A 25 -1.16 1.34 -23.62
C ARG A 25 0.33 1.21 -23.90
N ASN A 26 0.98 2.33 -24.13
CA ASN A 26 2.43 2.42 -24.34
C ASN A 26 3.15 3.19 -23.21
N ASP A 27 2.39 3.66 -22.22
CA ASP A 27 2.87 4.44 -21.07
C ASP A 27 2.83 3.65 -19.75
N THR A 28 2.42 2.39 -19.80
CA THR A 28 2.41 1.49 -18.63
C THR A 28 2.55 0.04 -19.05
N TRP A 29 2.85 -0.81 -18.07
CA TRP A 29 2.96 -2.24 -18.25
C TRP A 29 2.42 -2.99 -17.02
N VAL A 30 1.46 -3.86 -17.24
CA VAL A 30 0.90 -4.77 -16.24
C VAL A 30 1.01 -6.19 -16.75
N THR A 31 1.48 -7.10 -15.95
CA THR A 31 1.52 -8.54 -16.26
C THR A 31 0.87 -9.33 -15.15
N ALA A 32 -0.13 -10.13 -15.51
CA ALA A 32 -0.72 -11.12 -14.63
C ALA A 32 0.02 -12.46 -14.76
N THR A 33 0.15 -13.19 -13.68
CA THR A 33 0.75 -14.53 -13.70
C THR A 33 -0.01 -15.47 -12.76
N GLY A 34 -0.19 -16.70 -13.22
CA GLY A 34 -0.69 -17.81 -12.42
C GLY A 34 0.40 -18.82 -12.07
N ASP A 35 1.67 -18.42 -12.13
CA ASP A 35 2.80 -19.30 -11.84
C ASP A 35 2.78 -19.73 -10.35
N PRO A 36 2.56 -21.03 -10.04
CA PRO A 36 2.49 -21.50 -8.65
C PRO A 36 3.85 -21.45 -7.95
N HIS A 37 4.94 -21.22 -8.68
CA HIS A 37 6.27 -21.09 -8.12
C HIS A 37 6.68 -19.65 -7.85
N LEU A 38 5.87 -18.68 -8.27
CA LEU A 38 6.12 -17.29 -7.95
C LEU A 38 5.83 -17.05 -6.46
N PRO A 39 6.81 -16.62 -5.67
CA PRO A 39 6.58 -16.41 -4.25
C PRO A 39 5.59 -15.25 -4.02
N VAL A 40 4.58 -15.50 -3.21
CA VAL A 40 3.69 -14.44 -2.74
C VAL A 40 4.48 -13.51 -1.81
N HIS A 41 4.32 -12.22 -2.01
CA HIS A 41 5.05 -11.20 -1.25
C HIS A 41 4.71 -11.26 0.23
N TYR A 42 5.70 -11.05 1.12
CA TYR A 42 5.53 -11.15 2.57
C TYR A 42 4.38 -10.27 3.12
N PRO A 43 4.09 -9.06 2.62
CA PRO A 43 2.96 -8.28 3.11
C PRO A 43 1.63 -8.99 2.92
N THR A 44 1.42 -9.66 1.78
CA THR A 44 0.22 -10.47 1.52
C THR A 44 0.13 -11.63 2.50
N VAL A 45 1.22 -12.38 2.71
CA VAL A 45 1.24 -13.53 3.63
C VAL A 45 0.96 -13.10 5.06
N ASN A 46 1.49 -11.96 5.50
CA ASN A 46 1.21 -11.42 6.83
C ASN A 46 -0.28 -11.08 7.01
N LEU A 47 -0.91 -10.49 5.99
CA LEU A 47 -2.33 -10.14 6.04
C LEU A 47 -3.24 -11.37 6.02
N LEU A 48 -2.89 -12.41 5.27
CA LEU A 48 -3.64 -13.66 5.23
C LEU A 48 -3.86 -14.26 6.62
N GLY A 49 -2.85 -14.21 7.48
CA GLY A 49 -2.94 -14.74 8.84
C GLY A 49 -4.03 -14.09 9.71
N PHE A 50 -4.50 -12.90 9.36
CA PHE A 50 -5.49 -12.13 10.10
C PHE A 50 -6.81 -11.93 9.37
N LEU A 51 -6.77 -11.88 8.05
CA LEU A 51 -7.91 -11.42 7.23
C LEU A 51 -8.49 -12.52 6.32
N GLN A 52 -7.84 -13.68 6.21
CA GLN A 52 -8.29 -14.73 5.30
C GLN A 52 -9.64 -15.32 5.75
N GLY A 53 -10.60 -15.26 4.85
CA GLY A 53 -11.87 -15.98 4.86
C GLY A 53 -12.04 -16.76 3.55
N ASP A 54 -13.20 -16.68 2.94
CA ASP A 54 -13.51 -17.34 1.66
C ASP A 54 -13.19 -16.46 0.44
N GLU A 55 -12.59 -15.29 0.67
CA GLU A 55 -12.28 -14.33 -0.37
C GLU A 55 -11.16 -14.83 -1.29
N ARG A 56 -11.24 -14.41 -2.56
CA ARG A 56 -10.15 -14.59 -3.52
C ARG A 56 -9.16 -13.44 -3.42
N TRP A 57 -7.90 -13.75 -3.63
CA TRP A 57 -6.81 -12.80 -3.48
C TRP A 57 -6.05 -12.58 -4.78
N VAL A 58 -5.70 -11.32 -5.04
CA VAL A 58 -4.72 -10.95 -6.05
C VAL A 58 -3.60 -10.17 -5.35
N SER A 59 -2.39 -10.69 -5.40
CA SER A 59 -1.22 -10.02 -4.86
C SER A 59 -0.59 -9.15 -5.94
N MET A 60 -0.43 -7.87 -5.69
CA MET A 60 0.19 -6.91 -6.60
C MET A 60 1.53 -6.43 -6.04
N GLY A 61 2.58 -6.58 -6.82
CA GLY A 61 3.91 -6.08 -6.48
C GLY A 61 4.06 -4.58 -6.73
N VAL A 62 4.91 -3.92 -5.94
CA VAL A 62 5.32 -2.55 -6.17
C VAL A 62 6.58 -2.53 -7.04
N CYS A 63 6.52 -1.87 -8.20
CA CYS A 63 7.64 -1.74 -9.11
C CYS A 63 8.64 -0.69 -8.59
N GLN A 64 9.91 -1.07 -8.46
CA GLN A 64 10.95 -0.18 -7.94
C GLN A 64 11.36 0.95 -8.91
N THR A 65 11.03 0.83 -10.18
CA THR A 65 11.34 1.82 -11.22
C THR A 65 10.13 2.69 -11.57
N ALA A 66 8.98 2.46 -10.93
CA ALA A 66 7.78 3.24 -11.14
C ALA A 66 7.86 4.59 -10.43
N GLU A 67 7.31 5.59 -11.06
CA GLU A 67 7.12 6.94 -10.51
C GLU A 67 5.70 7.09 -9.92
N PRO A 68 5.41 8.16 -9.16
CA PRO A 68 4.09 8.36 -8.58
C PRO A 68 2.93 8.31 -9.58
N TYR A 69 3.15 8.80 -10.80
CA TYR A 69 2.18 8.72 -11.89
C TYR A 69 1.83 7.28 -12.27
N ASP A 70 2.84 6.41 -12.34
CA ASP A 70 2.65 5.00 -12.75
C ASP A 70 1.80 4.24 -11.73
N PHE A 71 1.99 4.49 -10.44
CA PHE A 71 1.18 3.90 -9.39
C PHE A 71 -0.27 4.39 -9.44
N LEU A 72 -0.50 5.68 -9.64
CA LEU A 72 -1.84 6.24 -9.78
C LEU A 72 -2.54 5.66 -11.01
N LEU A 73 -1.84 5.55 -12.13
CA LEU A 73 -2.36 4.96 -13.36
C LEU A 73 -2.71 3.48 -13.16
N ALA A 74 -1.83 2.71 -12.52
CA ALA A 74 -2.12 1.31 -12.20
C ALA A 74 -3.40 1.18 -11.35
N GLY A 75 -3.60 2.07 -10.39
CA GLY A 75 -4.84 2.12 -9.61
C GLY A 75 -6.08 2.41 -10.47
N GLN A 76 -6.01 3.37 -11.40
CA GLN A 76 -7.10 3.67 -12.32
C GLN A 76 -7.46 2.47 -13.20
N LEU A 77 -6.45 1.81 -13.77
CA LEU A 77 -6.65 0.61 -14.59
C LEU A 77 -7.23 -0.56 -13.78
N LEU A 78 -6.83 -0.70 -12.52
CA LEU A 78 -7.44 -1.69 -11.62
C LEU A 78 -8.93 -1.39 -11.40
N ALA A 79 -9.28 -0.13 -11.18
CA ALA A 79 -10.69 0.27 -11.03
C ALA A 79 -11.51 0.02 -12.31
N GLU A 80 -10.94 0.29 -13.49
CA GLU A 80 -11.55 -0.04 -14.79
C GLU A 80 -11.78 -1.54 -14.93
N ALA A 81 -10.80 -2.37 -14.59
CA ALA A 81 -10.93 -3.82 -14.61
C ALA A 81 -12.03 -4.31 -13.65
N VAL A 82 -12.08 -3.78 -12.43
CA VAL A 82 -13.11 -4.13 -11.44
C VAL A 82 -14.51 -3.72 -11.93
N ALA A 83 -14.64 -2.53 -12.53
CA ALA A 83 -15.94 -2.06 -13.04
C ALA A 83 -16.53 -2.95 -14.15
N GLY A 84 -15.68 -3.69 -14.88
CA GLY A 84 -16.07 -4.64 -15.90
C GLY A 84 -16.49 -6.03 -15.35
N LEU A 85 -16.35 -6.24 -14.03
CA LEU A 85 -16.59 -7.53 -13.38
C LEU A 85 -17.70 -7.42 -12.32
N ASP A 86 -18.45 -8.51 -12.10
CA ASP A 86 -19.38 -8.61 -10.98
C ASP A 86 -18.61 -9.01 -9.71
N ARG A 87 -17.91 -8.04 -9.12
CA ARG A 87 -17.06 -8.23 -7.95
C ARG A 87 -17.23 -7.09 -6.95
N ARG A 88 -17.21 -7.45 -5.67
CA ARG A 88 -16.89 -6.50 -4.59
C ARG A 88 -15.42 -6.67 -4.25
N VAL A 89 -14.66 -5.60 -4.36
CA VAL A 89 -13.21 -5.63 -4.18
C VAL A 89 -12.82 -4.74 -3.01
N VAL A 90 -11.96 -5.24 -2.14
CA VAL A 90 -11.27 -4.48 -1.11
C VAL A 90 -9.80 -4.36 -1.50
N ILE A 91 -9.28 -3.15 -1.52
CA ILE A 91 -7.87 -2.89 -1.78
C ILE A 91 -7.15 -2.77 -0.44
N LEU A 92 -6.22 -3.68 -0.20
CA LEU A 92 -5.34 -3.64 0.96
C LEU A 92 -4.03 -2.96 0.56
N ALA A 93 -3.92 -1.67 0.82
CA ALA A 93 -2.71 -0.89 0.59
C ALA A 93 -1.70 -1.17 1.72
N SER A 94 -1.05 -2.35 1.65
CA SER A 94 -0.13 -2.81 2.67
C SER A 94 1.25 -2.22 2.48
N GLY A 95 1.66 -1.40 3.43
CA GLY A 95 2.98 -0.77 3.50
C GLY A 95 3.03 0.25 4.62
N GLY A 96 4.21 0.41 5.22
CA GLY A 96 4.43 1.41 6.25
C GLY A 96 4.49 2.84 5.69
N LEU A 97 4.44 3.79 6.58
CA LEU A 97 4.69 5.20 6.31
C LEU A 97 6.21 5.42 6.13
N SER A 98 6.81 6.39 6.79
CA SER A 98 8.26 6.63 6.68
C SER A 98 9.09 5.42 7.16
N HIS A 99 10.24 5.18 6.53
CA HIS A 99 11.18 4.12 6.87
C HIS A 99 12.56 4.69 7.16
N ARG A 100 12.71 5.26 8.35
CA ARG A 100 13.98 5.82 8.86
C ARG A 100 14.53 4.94 9.96
N PHE A 101 14.96 3.75 9.60
CA PHE A 101 15.44 2.72 10.53
C PHE A 101 16.56 3.20 11.45
N TRP A 102 16.53 2.73 12.68
CA TRP A 102 17.67 2.78 13.59
C TRP A 102 18.82 1.93 13.05
N PRO A 103 20.08 2.33 13.30
CA PRO A 103 21.23 1.53 12.91
C PRO A 103 21.17 0.13 13.52
N LEU A 104 21.66 -0.88 12.81
CA LEU A 104 21.60 -2.29 13.20
C LEU A 104 22.04 -2.53 14.66
N ARG A 105 23.06 -1.81 15.13
CA ARG A 105 23.59 -1.98 16.52
C ARG A 105 22.62 -1.48 17.60
N GLN A 106 21.65 -0.65 17.24
CA GLN A 106 20.64 -0.07 18.14
C GLN A 106 19.26 -0.63 17.85
N PHE A 107 19.12 -1.43 16.80
CA PHE A 107 17.81 -1.88 16.27
C PHE A 107 16.99 -2.60 17.35
N ARG A 108 17.62 -3.49 18.14
CA ARG A 108 16.92 -4.28 19.18
C ARG A 108 16.31 -3.42 20.29
N ASP A 109 16.91 -2.27 20.57
CA ASP A 109 16.40 -1.38 21.62
C ASP A 109 15.15 -0.62 21.17
N HIS A 110 14.79 -0.76 19.86
CA HIS A 110 13.72 -0.01 19.20
C HIS A 110 12.72 -0.90 18.45
N GLU A 111 12.68 -2.21 18.73
CA GLU A 111 11.81 -3.18 18.05
C GLU A 111 10.33 -3.09 18.49
N ALA A 112 10.06 -2.57 19.69
CA ALA A 112 8.70 -2.48 20.19
C ALA A 112 7.92 -1.33 19.51
N ALA A 113 6.63 -1.54 19.27
CA ALA A 113 5.75 -0.51 18.78
C ALA A 113 5.44 0.50 19.89
N ASP A 114 5.66 1.79 19.62
CA ASP A 114 5.37 2.88 20.54
C ASP A 114 5.13 4.17 19.73
N PRO A 115 4.20 5.04 20.15
CA PRO A 115 3.91 6.26 19.42
C PRO A 115 5.09 7.25 19.29
N ASP A 116 5.95 7.30 20.30
CA ASP A 116 6.96 8.35 20.42
C ASP A 116 8.37 7.83 20.73
N LEU A 117 8.49 6.70 21.44
CA LEU A 117 9.76 6.23 22.02
C LEU A 117 10.78 5.83 20.94
N HIS A 118 10.33 5.24 19.84
CA HIS A 118 11.20 4.65 18.83
C HIS A 118 11.38 5.53 17.59
N ILE A 119 10.93 6.77 17.64
CA ILE A 119 11.12 7.76 16.57
C ILE A 119 12.61 8.11 16.49
N ARG A 120 13.23 7.73 15.37
CA ARG A 120 14.61 8.14 15.07
C ARG A 120 14.69 9.52 14.43
N THR A 121 13.72 9.85 13.58
CA THR A 121 13.69 11.07 12.77
C THR A 121 12.38 11.81 13.05
N PRO A 122 12.35 12.81 13.94
CA PRO A 122 11.13 13.56 14.27
C PRO A 122 10.44 14.18 13.06
N GLU A 123 11.22 14.62 12.05
CA GLU A 123 10.70 15.18 10.80
C GLU A 123 9.93 14.14 9.98
N ALA A 124 10.39 12.87 9.98
CA ALA A 124 9.68 11.79 9.31
C ALA A 124 8.35 11.49 10.02
N ALA A 125 8.34 11.42 11.35
CA ALA A 125 7.11 11.26 12.12
C ALA A 125 6.13 12.44 11.93
N ALA A 126 6.63 13.65 11.81
CA ALA A 126 5.79 14.82 11.51
C ALA A 126 5.17 14.73 10.10
N ALA A 127 5.94 14.28 9.11
CA ALA A 127 5.45 14.02 7.76
C ALA A 127 4.38 12.92 7.73
N ASP A 128 4.58 11.83 8.46
CA ASP A 128 3.60 10.75 8.60
C ASP A 128 2.29 11.26 9.18
N ARG A 129 2.36 12.06 10.26
CA ARG A 129 1.17 12.64 10.89
C ARG A 129 0.44 13.63 9.98
N ALA A 130 1.18 14.37 9.12
CA ALA A 130 0.55 15.22 8.11
C ALA A 130 -0.21 14.40 7.07
N VAL A 131 0.38 13.31 6.57
CA VAL A 131 -0.28 12.38 5.65
C VAL A 131 -1.55 11.81 6.28
N LEU A 132 -1.49 11.35 7.54
CA LEU A 132 -2.66 10.84 8.26
C LEU A 132 -3.75 11.88 8.46
N ALA A 133 -3.36 13.13 8.72
CA ALA A 133 -4.32 14.24 8.83
C ALA A 133 -5.04 14.52 7.50
N TRP A 134 -4.33 14.48 6.37
CA TRP A 134 -4.94 14.61 5.04
C TRP A 134 -5.83 13.41 4.70
N MET A 135 -5.43 12.18 5.06
CA MET A 135 -6.29 11.00 4.93
C MET A 135 -7.62 11.20 5.68
N ALA A 136 -7.55 11.65 6.94
CA ALA A 136 -8.74 11.91 7.74
C ALA A 136 -9.61 13.05 7.18
N ALA A 137 -9.00 14.03 6.52
CA ALA A 137 -9.70 15.12 5.86
C ALA A 137 -10.31 14.73 4.50
N GLY A 138 -9.87 13.62 3.88
CA GLY A 138 -10.19 13.25 2.50
C GLY A 138 -9.44 14.09 1.48
N ASP A 139 -8.30 14.69 1.85
CA ASP A 139 -7.48 15.52 0.98
C ASP A 139 -6.38 14.69 0.30
N HIS A 140 -6.82 13.78 -0.58
CA HIS A 140 -5.90 12.94 -1.35
C HIS A 140 -5.03 13.76 -2.31
N ALA A 141 -5.52 14.90 -2.77
CA ALA A 141 -4.76 15.79 -3.63
C ALA A 141 -3.51 16.34 -2.91
N ALA A 142 -3.65 16.78 -1.65
CA ALA A 142 -2.53 17.24 -0.85
C ALA A 142 -1.50 16.11 -0.61
N ILE A 143 -1.96 14.88 -0.36
CA ILE A 143 -1.06 13.75 -0.19
C ILE A 143 -0.27 13.48 -1.48
N ILE A 144 -0.96 13.42 -2.63
CA ILE A 144 -0.31 13.17 -3.93
C ILE A 144 0.72 14.26 -4.25
N ASP A 145 0.40 15.53 -3.98
CA ASP A 145 1.31 16.65 -4.18
C ASP A 145 2.53 16.60 -3.24
N PHE A 146 2.36 16.03 -2.05
CA PHE A 146 3.41 15.91 -1.07
C PHE A 146 4.37 14.74 -1.34
N VAL A 147 4.03 13.77 -2.19
CA VAL A 147 4.85 12.56 -2.43
C VAL A 147 6.30 12.89 -2.77
N PRO A 148 6.63 13.88 -3.65
CA PRO A 148 8.03 14.22 -3.92
C PRO A 148 8.81 14.66 -2.68
N ASP A 149 8.19 15.41 -1.79
CA ASP A 149 8.77 15.83 -0.53
C ASP A 149 8.81 14.69 0.50
N TYR A 150 7.81 13.82 0.48
CA TYR A 150 7.73 12.66 1.36
C TYR A 150 8.80 11.62 1.04
N ALA A 151 9.27 11.54 -0.20
CA ALA A 151 10.31 10.61 -0.65
C ALA A 151 11.60 10.70 0.18
N ARG A 152 11.95 11.89 0.72
CA ARG A 152 13.10 12.06 1.62
C ARG A 152 12.98 11.27 2.93
N HIS A 153 11.78 10.90 3.33
CA HIS A 153 11.49 10.11 4.52
C HIS A 153 11.41 8.60 4.21
N ALA A 154 11.68 8.24 2.95
CA ALA A 154 11.73 6.86 2.44
C ALA A 154 10.47 6.05 2.78
N PRO A 155 9.25 6.50 2.42
CA PRO A 155 8.05 5.71 2.66
C PRO A 155 8.17 4.33 2.00
N GLU A 156 7.58 3.30 2.63
CA GLU A 156 7.69 1.94 2.13
C GLU A 156 7.19 1.84 0.69
N GLY A 157 7.95 1.12 -0.16
CA GLY A 157 7.61 0.94 -1.56
C GLY A 157 7.36 2.25 -2.32
N TYR A 158 8.10 3.31 -1.99
CA TYR A 158 7.92 4.66 -2.58
C TYR A 158 6.51 5.24 -2.38
N PHE A 159 5.79 4.77 -1.36
CA PHE A 159 4.38 5.05 -1.11
C PHE A 159 3.45 4.52 -2.21
N GLY A 160 3.94 3.62 -3.04
CA GLY A 160 3.21 3.06 -4.19
C GLY A 160 1.93 2.32 -3.79
N HIS A 161 1.94 1.60 -2.66
CA HIS A 161 0.76 0.93 -2.12
C HIS A 161 -0.41 1.90 -1.90
N TYR A 162 -0.16 3.07 -1.31
CA TYR A 162 -1.17 4.12 -1.15
C TYR A 162 -1.58 4.73 -2.49
N LEU A 163 -0.62 5.02 -3.37
CA LEU A 163 -0.89 5.67 -4.66
C LEU A 163 -1.74 4.80 -5.59
N VAL A 164 -1.53 3.47 -5.60
CA VAL A 164 -2.40 2.54 -6.33
C VAL A 164 -3.83 2.60 -5.77
N MET A 165 -3.99 2.52 -4.46
CA MET A 165 -5.30 2.66 -3.84
C MET A 165 -5.94 4.02 -4.19
N ALA A 166 -5.22 5.12 -4.02
CA ALA A 166 -5.71 6.45 -4.34
C ALA A 166 -6.12 6.58 -5.82
N GLY A 167 -5.31 6.02 -6.73
CA GLY A 167 -5.63 5.97 -8.16
C GLY A 167 -6.94 5.25 -8.44
N ALA A 168 -7.16 4.09 -7.79
CA ALA A 168 -8.39 3.32 -7.94
C ALA A 168 -9.62 4.06 -7.38
N LEU A 169 -9.43 4.92 -6.39
CA LEU A 169 -10.49 5.74 -5.78
C LEU A 169 -10.73 7.09 -6.48
N GLY A 170 -10.10 7.35 -7.62
CA GLY A 170 -10.25 8.59 -8.40
C GLY A 170 -9.09 9.58 -8.26
N GLY A 171 -7.99 9.17 -7.64
CA GLY A 171 -6.77 9.96 -7.55
C GLY A 171 -6.97 11.27 -6.78
N ARG A 172 -6.57 12.37 -7.40
CA ARG A 172 -6.71 13.73 -6.84
C ARG A 172 -8.16 14.17 -6.59
N ALA A 173 -9.13 13.57 -7.27
CA ALA A 173 -10.55 13.88 -7.11
C ALA A 173 -11.21 13.06 -5.98
N CYS A 174 -10.52 12.09 -5.43
CA CYS A 174 -11.03 11.31 -4.31
C CYS A 174 -11.20 12.18 -3.06
N THR A 175 -12.35 12.04 -2.40
CA THR A 175 -12.70 12.74 -1.16
C THR A 175 -13.03 11.77 -0.03
N ALA A 176 -12.75 10.49 -0.20
CA ALA A 176 -12.96 9.48 0.82
C ALA A 176 -12.17 9.82 2.09
N ARG A 177 -12.84 9.81 3.24
CA ARG A 177 -12.21 10.12 4.52
C ARG A 177 -11.69 8.87 5.17
N GLY A 178 -10.44 8.92 5.61
CA GLY A 178 -9.82 7.84 6.35
C GLY A 178 -10.22 7.85 7.82
N VAL A 179 -10.59 6.68 8.32
CA VAL A 179 -10.79 6.45 9.75
C VAL A 179 -9.61 5.63 10.27
N GLN A 180 -8.82 6.23 11.15
CA GLN A 180 -7.67 5.56 11.73
C GLN A 180 -8.11 4.62 12.86
N PHE A 181 -7.60 3.38 12.84
CA PHE A 181 -7.76 2.43 13.94
C PHE A 181 -6.50 2.45 14.80
N GLY A 182 -6.68 2.46 16.11
CA GLY A 182 -5.56 2.55 17.03
C GLY A 182 -4.83 3.89 16.90
N GLN A 183 -3.59 3.89 17.26
CA GLN A 183 -2.74 5.08 17.23
C GLN A 183 -1.64 4.94 16.17
N TYR A 184 -1.03 6.06 15.78
CA TYR A 184 0.24 6.04 15.07
C TYR A 184 1.31 5.43 15.97
N GLU A 185 2.11 4.54 15.42
CA GLU A 185 3.19 3.87 16.13
C GLU A 185 4.50 4.01 15.38
N SER A 186 5.59 4.09 16.11
CA SER A 186 6.93 3.99 15.55
C SER A 186 7.58 2.67 15.97
N VAL A 187 8.01 1.90 14.98
CA VAL A 187 8.71 0.63 15.20
C VAL A 187 10.05 0.69 14.51
N SER A 188 11.13 0.53 15.27
CA SER A 188 12.49 0.56 14.71
C SER A 188 12.83 1.80 13.88
N GLY A 189 12.10 2.89 14.06
CA GLY A 189 12.22 4.14 13.29
C GLY A 189 11.31 4.21 12.07
N THR A 190 10.37 3.27 11.90
CA THR A 190 9.36 3.30 10.84
C THR A 190 8.01 3.74 11.40
N GLY A 191 7.27 4.55 10.63
CA GLY A 191 5.92 4.95 10.99
C GLY A 191 4.88 3.94 10.51
N GLN A 192 3.91 3.63 11.38
CA GLN A 192 2.82 2.70 11.08
C GLN A 192 1.48 3.24 11.57
N ALA A 193 0.45 3.00 10.80
CA ALA A 193 -0.94 3.27 11.16
C ALA A 193 -1.87 2.41 10.31
N HIS A 194 -3.05 2.13 10.85
CA HIS A 194 -4.11 1.44 10.12
C HIS A 194 -5.22 2.44 9.82
N VAL A 195 -5.60 2.56 8.56
CA VAL A 195 -6.63 3.50 8.11
C VAL A 195 -7.63 2.77 7.23
N TRP A 196 -8.91 2.96 7.49
CA TRP A 196 -10.01 2.48 6.66
C TRP A 196 -10.65 3.64 5.90
N PHE A 197 -10.90 3.44 4.61
CA PHE A 197 -11.67 4.36 3.77
C PHE A 197 -12.99 3.70 3.42
N ASP A 198 -14.08 4.34 3.80
CA ASP A 198 -15.44 3.96 3.39
C ASP A 198 -15.87 4.81 2.19
N LEU A 199 -16.50 4.17 1.17
CA LEU A 199 -16.79 4.78 -0.13
C LEU A 199 -18.27 5.02 -0.32
#